data_7969b990761fbbe61537efe0f214f5a4
#
_entry.id   7969b990761fbbe61537efe0f214f5a4
#
_cell.length_a   1.000
_cell.length_b   1.000
_cell.length_c   1.000
_cell.angle_alpha   90.00
_cell.angle_beta   90.00
_cell.angle_gamma   90.00
#
_symmetry.space_group_name_H-M   'P 1'
#
loop_
_entity.id
_entity.type
_entity.pdbx_description
1 polymer ?
#
loop_
_entity_poly.entity_id
_entity_poly.type
_entity_poly.pdbx_seq_one_letter_code
_entity_poly.pdbx_strand_id
1 'polypeptide(L)'
;MKLDALDRALLNRLQARIPLTAEPWRTVGEELGLAPGEVLERLKGLKKQGVIRRVGGVFNPAGLGFAGRLYAMEVEESRFYEAAAVVNGFKGVTHNYRRRHRLNMWFTLSARSEEEREAILGPIREAAGNPRLYEFPSEQVFKLNVFLNMEGNAEKGSPEPAGSQDRVNLARRLPCETDELDLRIIRELQGDMPLLPDPFAEVADRAGCGREDVLMRLERLESTGVLKRVAAVLRHREAGFTANGLFVAVMPQDKIGEAGRRLAAFKQVSHCYQRRSYPDWPYNLYAMIHAPEEAEVQRVVREFIEQEPVGAYDILFSTEELKKTSWSL
;
A
#
# COMPACT_ATOMS: atom_id res chain seq x y z
N MET A 1 0.09 -2.57 -24.55
CA MET A 1 1.44 -3.20 -24.56
C MET A 1 1.29 -4.62 -24.05
N LYS A 2 1.93 -5.62 -24.67
CA LYS A 2 1.86 -7.02 -24.19
C LYS A 2 3.15 -7.32 -23.41
N LEU A 3 3.03 -7.51 -22.09
CA LEU A 3 4.07 -8.12 -21.27
C LEU A 3 4.24 -9.58 -21.71
N ASP A 4 5.47 -10.03 -21.91
CA ASP A 4 5.74 -11.44 -22.16
C ASP A 4 5.64 -12.27 -20.85
N ALA A 5 5.79 -13.58 -20.93
CA ALA A 5 5.67 -14.47 -19.77
C ALA A 5 6.81 -14.22 -18.76
N LEU A 6 8.03 -13.94 -19.24
CA LEU A 6 9.18 -13.63 -18.39
C LEU A 6 9.03 -12.28 -17.68
N ASP A 7 8.50 -11.26 -18.38
CA ASP A 7 8.20 -9.96 -17.74
C ASP A 7 7.20 -10.12 -16.59
N ARG A 8 6.18 -10.94 -16.77
CA ARG A 8 5.16 -11.21 -15.74
C ARG A 8 5.75 -11.95 -14.55
N ALA A 9 6.53 -12.99 -14.79
CA ALA A 9 7.22 -13.75 -13.76
C ALA A 9 8.19 -12.84 -12.99
N LEU A 10 8.98 -12.02 -13.71
CA LEU A 10 9.89 -11.06 -13.12
C LEU A 10 9.18 -10.02 -12.26
N LEU A 11 8.08 -9.44 -12.76
CA LEU A 11 7.27 -8.49 -12.00
C LEU A 11 6.67 -9.13 -10.75
N ASN A 12 6.14 -10.35 -10.83
CA ASN A 12 5.63 -11.08 -9.67
C ASN A 12 6.75 -11.31 -8.64
N ARG A 13 7.92 -11.77 -9.08
CA ARG A 13 9.07 -12.01 -8.21
C ARG A 13 9.54 -10.74 -7.49
N LEU A 14 9.68 -9.65 -8.21
CA LEU A 14 10.22 -8.39 -7.70
C LEU A 14 9.23 -7.60 -6.84
N GLN A 15 7.91 -7.76 -7.05
CA GLN A 15 6.90 -7.23 -6.11
C GLN A 15 6.97 -7.92 -4.76
N ALA A 16 7.29 -9.21 -4.72
CA ALA A 16 7.41 -9.96 -3.49
C ALA A 16 8.60 -9.47 -2.68
N ARG A 17 9.80 -9.49 -3.26
CA ARG A 17 11.04 -9.06 -2.58
C ARG A 17 12.21 -8.99 -3.57
N ILE A 18 13.06 -8.00 -3.39
CA ILE A 18 14.43 -7.96 -3.93
C ILE A 18 15.38 -8.48 -2.85
N PRO A 19 16.26 -9.45 -3.13
CA PRO A 19 17.22 -9.97 -2.17
C PRO A 19 18.14 -8.88 -1.60
N LEU A 20 18.40 -8.92 -0.29
CA LEU A 20 19.36 -8.03 0.38
C LEU A 20 20.76 -8.61 0.27
N THR A 21 21.34 -8.59 -0.92
CA THR A 21 22.67 -9.12 -1.24
C THR A 21 23.43 -8.15 -2.15
N ALA A 22 24.73 -8.33 -2.27
CA ALA A 22 25.56 -7.52 -3.17
C ALA A 22 25.14 -7.66 -4.66
N GLU A 23 24.65 -8.84 -5.05
CA GLU A 23 24.27 -9.15 -6.43
C GLU A 23 22.81 -9.61 -6.52
N PRO A 24 21.82 -8.72 -6.20
CA PRO A 24 20.41 -9.13 -6.11
C PRO A 24 19.86 -9.64 -7.44
N TRP A 25 20.36 -9.12 -8.56
CA TRP A 25 19.89 -9.50 -9.89
C TRP A 25 20.42 -10.87 -10.34
N ARG A 26 21.54 -11.34 -9.79
CA ARG A 26 22.03 -12.71 -9.97
C ARG A 26 21.06 -13.70 -9.34
N THR A 27 20.72 -13.50 -8.07
CA THR A 27 19.75 -14.35 -7.36
C THR A 27 18.40 -14.41 -8.09
N VAL A 28 17.89 -13.26 -8.53
CA VAL A 28 16.62 -13.21 -9.29
C VAL A 28 16.76 -13.90 -10.65
N GLY A 29 17.87 -13.72 -11.32
CA GLY A 29 18.16 -14.34 -12.61
C GLY A 29 18.23 -15.87 -12.52
N GLU A 30 18.92 -16.40 -11.51
CA GLU A 30 19.04 -17.85 -11.26
C GLU A 30 17.66 -18.50 -11.06
N GLU A 31 16.74 -17.84 -10.32
CA GLU A 31 15.39 -18.32 -10.09
C GLU A 31 14.52 -18.34 -11.37
N LEU A 32 14.78 -17.44 -12.33
CA LEU A 32 13.99 -17.27 -13.54
C LEU A 32 14.68 -17.79 -14.83
N GLY A 33 15.89 -18.32 -14.70
CA GLY A 33 16.69 -18.78 -15.85
C GLY A 33 17.20 -17.63 -16.73
N LEU A 34 17.45 -16.44 -16.14
CA LEU A 34 17.92 -15.25 -16.84
C LEU A 34 19.34 -14.86 -16.39
N ALA A 35 20.12 -14.29 -17.31
CA ALA A 35 21.37 -13.66 -16.94
C ALA A 35 21.13 -12.38 -16.11
N PRO A 36 21.99 -12.01 -15.14
CA PRO A 36 21.82 -10.80 -14.31
C PRO A 36 21.67 -9.51 -15.13
N GLY A 37 22.41 -9.39 -16.23
CA GLY A 37 22.28 -8.26 -17.15
C GLY A 37 20.93 -8.19 -17.85
N GLU A 38 20.34 -9.34 -18.22
CA GLU A 38 19.02 -9.42 -18.83
C GLU A 38 17.92 -9.00 -17.82
N VAL A 39 18.02 -9.41 -16.55
CA VAL A 39 17.14 -8.96 -15.49
C VAL A 39 17.12 -7.43 -15.41
N LEU A 40 18.30 -6.81 -15.39
CA LEU A 40 18.44 -5.35 -15.33
C LEU A 40 17.84 -4.64 -16.55
N GLU A 41 18.12 -5.13 -17.76
CA GLU A 41 17.60 -4.52 -18.99
C GLU A 41 16.06 -4.62 -19.07
N ARG A 42 15.48 -5.77 -18.69
CA ARG A 42 14.04 -5.93 -18.58
C ARG A 42 13.44 -4.95 -17.54
N LEU A 43 14.06 -4.81 -16.37
CA LEU A 43 13.65 -3.86 -15.34
C LEU A 43 13.66 -2.41 -15.84
N LYS A 44 14.75 -1.99 -16.50
CA LYS A 44 14.85 -0.65 -17.10
C LYS A 44 13.77 -0.43 -18.15
N GLY A 45 13.52 -1.44 -19.00
CA GLY A 45 12.46 -1.43 -20.00
C GLY A 45 11.07 -1.27 -19.39
N LEU A 46 10.71 -2.07 -18.39
CA LEU A 46 9.43 -2.04 -17.70
C LEU A 46 9.22 -0.72 -16.93
N LYS A 47 10.29 -0.14 -16.41
CA LYS A 47 10.26 1.17 -15.76
C LYS A 47 10.06 2.30 -16.78
N LYS A 48 10.79 2.30 -17.91
CA LYS A 48 10.61 3.25 -19.00
C LYS A 48 9.18 3.21 -19.58
N GLN A 49 8.58 2.05 -19.60
CA GLN A 49 7.20 1.82 -20.04
C GLN A 49 6.15 2.23 -18.99
N GLY A 50 6.56 2.62 -17.78
CA GLY A 50 5.67 3.08 -16.72
C GLY A 50 4.98 1.96 -15.93
N VAL A 51 5.23 0.67 -16.24
CA VAL A 51 4.68 -0.47 -15.48
C VAL A 51 5.22 -0.48 -14.06
N ILE A 52 6.54 -0.32 -13.92
CA ILE A 52 7.19 -0.12 -12.62
C ILE A 52 7.20 1.36 -12.30
N ARG A 53 6.55 1.75 -11.18
CA ARG A 53 6.54 3.11 -10.67
C ARG A 53 7.89 3.48 -10.04
N ARG A 54 8.41 2.60 -9.19
CA ARG A 54 9.72 2.70 -8.54
C ARG A 54 10.21 1.34 -8.07
N VAL A 55 11.49 1.25 -7.82
CA VAL A 55 12.14 0.15 -7.10
C VAL A 55 12.73 0.71 -5.82
N GLY A 56 12.49 0.06 -4.67
CA GLY A 56 13.02 0.56 -3.40
C GLY A 56 12.38 -0.04 -2.17
N GLY A 57 12.69 0.52 -1.01
CA GLY A 57 12.17 0.07 0.27
C GLY A 57 10.68 0.38 0.46
N VAL A 58 9.94 -0.58 0.96
CA VAL A 58 8.57 -0.44 1.43
C VAL A 58 8.61 -0.44 2.95
N PHE A 59 8.51 0.74 3.56
CA PHE A 59 8.61 0.92 5.00
C PHE A 59 7.27 0.92 5.70
N ASN A 60 7.28 0.59 6.98
CA ASN A 60 6.14 0.68 7.87
C ASN A 60 6.25 1.95 8.71
N PRO A 61 5.41 2.97 8.49
CA PRO A 61 5.47 4.21 9.26
C PRO A 61 5.31 4.00 10.76
N ALA A 62 4.52 3.00 11.17
CA ALA A 62 4.30 2.73 12.59
C ALA A 62 5.60 2.31 13.32
N GLY A 63 6.50 1.59 12.65
CA GLY A 63 7.81 1.25 13.18
C GLY A 63 8.73 2.45 13.40
N LEU A 64 8.40 3.60 12.80
CA LEU A 64 9.09 4.89 12.93
C LEU A 64 8.31 5.91 13.76
N GLY A 65 7.31 5.46 14.51
CA GLY A 65 6.52 6.31 15.43
C GLY A 65 5.38 7.10 14.76
N PHE A 66 5.03 6.82 13.50
CA PHE A 66 3.92 7.48 12.83
C PHE A 66 2.64 6.65 12.93
N ALA A 67 1.55 7.26 13.33
CA ALA A 67 0.22 6.65 13.33
C ALA A 67 -0.56 7.08 12.09
N GLY A 68 -0.86 6.09 11.21
CA GLY A 68 -1.68 6.29 10.02
C GLY A 68 -3.16 6.15 10.32
N ARG A 69 -3.99 7.09 9.82
CA ARG A 69 -5.46 7.04 9.92
C ARG A 69 -6.09 7.33 8.57
N LEU A 70 -7.27 6.77 8.36
CA LEU A 70 -8.12 7.06 7.21
C LEU A 70 -9.13 8.13 7.60
N TYR A 71 -9.32 9.10 6.73
CA TYR A 71 -10.28 10.19 6.90
C TYR A 71 -11.25 10.23 5.72
N ALA A 72 -12.48 10.69 6.00
CA ALA A 72 -13.44 10.99 4.96
C ALA A 72 -14.26 12.22 5.33
N MET A 73 -14.67 12.97 4.31
CA MET A 73 -15.55 14.14 4.45
C MET A 73 -16.42 14.32 3.22
N GLU A 74 -17.51 15.05 3.41
CA GLU A 74 -18.36 15.56 2.35
C GLU A 74 -17.90 16.96 1.99
N VAL A 75 -17.42 17.15 0.78
CA VAL A 75 -16.95 18.45 0.29
C VAL A 75 -17.87 18.94 -0.83
N GLU A 76 -18.35 20.17 -0.72
CA GLU A 76 -19.13 20.80 -1.78
C GLU A 76 -18.35 20.84 -3.09
N GLU A 77 -19.03 20.64 -4.21
CA GLU A 77 -18.39 20.57 -5.54
C GLU A 77 -17.58 21.84 -5.87
N SER A 78 -18.09 23.00 -5.47
CA SER A 78 -17.45 24.30 -5.66
C SER A 78 -16.09 24.45 -4.99
N ARG A 79 -15.86 23.70 -3.89
CA ARG A 79 -14.62 23.73 -3.07
C ARG A 79 -13.77 22.48 -3.23
N PHE A 80 -14.29 21.48 -3.97
CA PHE A 80 -13.68 20.13 -3.96
C PHE A 80 -12.20 20.13 -4.35
N TYR A 81 -11.84 20.76 -5.44
CA TYR A 81 -10.45 20.76 -5.94
C TYR A 81 -9.53 21.69 -5.14
N GLU A 82 -10.04 22.76 -4.56
CA GLU A 82 -9.29 23.59 -3.61
C GLU A 82 -8.92 22.78 -2.37
N ALA A 83 -9.91 22.12 -1.75
CA ALA A 83 -9.68 21.24 -0.61
C ALA A 83 -8.73 20.09 -0.96
N ALA A 84 -8.89 19.48 -2.14
CA ALA A 84 -8.01 18.41 -2.62
C ALA A 84 -6.55 18.89 -2.77
N ALA A 85 -6.33 20.10 -3.26
CA ALA A 85 -5.00 20.69 -3.38
C ALA A 85 -4.34 20.88 -2.01
N VAL A 86 -5.10 21.38 -1.02
CA VAL A 86 -4.61 21.53 0.36
C VAL A 86 -4.28 20.17 0.98
N VAL A 87 -5.19 19.18 0.87
CA VAL A 87 -4.94 17.79 1.33
C VAL A 87 -3.66 17.24 0.69
N ASN A 88 -3.50 17.42 -0.62
CA ASN A 88 -2.37 16.89 -1.37
C ASN A 88 -1.04 17.56 -1.02
N GLY A 89 -1.06 18.80 -0.50
CA GLY A 89 0.14 19.56 -0.11
C GLY A 89 0.89 18.95 1.08
N PHE A 90 0.23 18.20 1.94
CA PHE A 90 0.86 17.63 3.13
C PHE A 90 1.60 16.32 2.81
N LYS A 91 2.87 16.21 3.26
CA LYS A 91 3.70 14.99 3.10
C LYS A 91 3.11 13.79 3.82
N GLY A 92 2.50 13.98 5.00
CA GLY A 92 1.85 12.92 5.77
C GLY A 92 0.65 12.28 5.06
N VAL A 93 0.07 12.96 4.07
CA VAL A 93 -1.01 12.43 3.23
C VAL A 93 -0.40 11.63 2.07
N THR A 94 -0.64 10.33 2.03
CA THR A 94 -0.10 9.45 0.99
C THR A 94 -1.12 9.11 -0.10
N HIS A 95 -2.39 9.05 0.24
CA HIS A 95 -3.48 8.72 -0.65
C HIS A 95 -4.61 9.73 -0.48
N ASN A 96 -5.19 10.17 -1.59
CA ASN A 96 -6.39 10.99 -1.63
C ASN A 96 -7.21 10.57 -2.86
N TYR A 97 -8.48 10.22 -2.62
CA TYR A 97 -9.40 9.73 -3.65
C TYR A 97 -10.72 10.47 -3.62
N ARG A 98 -11.22 10.82 -4.79
CA ARG A 98 -12.62 11.16 -4.99
C ARG A 98 -13.42 9.87 -5.16
N ARG A 99 -14.56 9.76 -4.44
CA ARG A 99 -15.44 8.59 -4.52
C ARG A 99 -16.87 8.99 -4.87
N ARG A 100 -17.55 8.11 -5.58
CA ARG A 100 -18.97 8.26 -5.93
C ARG A 100 -19.86 7.94 -4.71
N HIS A 101 -19.87 8.87 -3.75
CA HIS A 101 -20.65 8.76 -2.52
C HIS A 101 -20.81 10.14 -1.86
N ARG A 102 -21.74 10.30 -0.88
CA ARG A 102 -21.89 11.49 -0.05
C ARG A 102 -20.55 11.91 0.58
N LEU A 103 -19.88 10.99 1.26
CA LEU A 103 -18.48 11.21 1.66
C LEU A 103 -17.61 11.04 0.41
N ASN A 104 -17.35 12.17 -0.27
CA ASN A 104 -16.73 12.14 -1.60
C ASN A 104 -15.21 12.31 -1.60
N MET A 105 -14.61 12.77 -0.49
CA MET A 105 -13.16 12.89 -0.34
C MET A 105 -12.65 11.95 0.75
N TRP A 106 -11.71 11.07 0.39
CA TRP A 106 -11.12 10.04 1.24
C TRP A 106 -9.60 10.11 1.19
N PHE A 107 -8.96 10.33 2.33
CA PHE A 107 -7.50 10.42 2.38
C PHE A 107 -6.91 9.71 3.59
N THR A 108 -5.63 9.31 3.47
CA THR A 108 -4.85 8.74 4.56
C THR A 108 -3.85 9.77 5.05
N LEU A 109 -3.77 9.97 6.36
CA LEU A 109 -2.80 10.84 7.00
C LEU A 109 -2.00 10.06 8.04
N SER A 110 -0.68 10.16 7.99
CA SER A 110 0.26 9.65 8.99
C SER A 110 0.92 10.83 9.71
N ALA A 111 0.88 10.82 11.04
CA ALA A 111 1.48 11.84 11.90
C ALA A 111 2.13 11.18 13.14
N ARG A 112 3.09 11.85 13.76
CA ARG A 112 3.80 11.36 14.96
C ARG A 112 3.05 11.64 16.25
N SER A 113 2.26 12.73 16.27
CA SER A 113 1.49 13.13 17.47
C SER A 113 0.10 13.64 17.08
N GLU A 114 -0.77 13.81 18.08
CA GLU A 114 -2.09 14.43 17.89
C GLU A 114 -1.95 15.91 17.53
N GLU A 115 -0.96 16.62 18.09
CA GLU A 115 -0.69 18.03 17.80
C GLU A 115 -0.30 18.21 16.32
N GLU A 116 0.61 17.36 15.79
CA GLU A 116 0.98 17.38 14.39
C GLU A 116 -0.24 17.06 13.50
N ARG A 117 -1.05 16.10 13.91
CA ARG A 117 -2.26 15.72 13.18
C ARG A 117 -3.27 16.85 13.09
N GLU A 118 -3.56 17.51 14.22
CA GLU A 118 -4.51 18.63 14.25
C GLU A 118 -3.97 19.85 13.48
N ALA A 119 -2.66 20.11 13.53
CA ALA A 119 -2.03 21.16 12.71
C ALA A 119 -2.21 20.93 11.21
N ILE A 120 -2.29 19.67 10.77
CA ILE A 120 -2.56 19.31 9.36
C ILE A 120 -4.06 19.35 9.06
N LEU A 121 -4.91 18.82 9.96
CA LEU A 121 -6.35 18.72 9.73
C LEU A 121 -7.06 20.08 9.78
N GLY A 122 -6.55 21.05 10.54
CA GLY A 122 -7.11 22.40 10.62
C GLY A 122 -7.25 23.08 9.25
N PRO A 123 -6.15 23.31 8.52
CA PRO A 123 -6.19 23.88 7.16
C PRO A 123 -7.05 23.06 6.17
N ILE A 124 -7.06 21.72 6.30
CA ILE A 124 -7.89 20.86 5.44
C ILE A 124 -9.39 21.10 5.69
N ARG A 125 -9.82 21.19 6.96
CA ARG A 125 -11.20 21.49 7.31
C ARG A 125 -11.63 22.87 6.78
N GLU A 126 -10.78 23.88 6.96
CA GLU A 126 -11.05 25.24 6.50
C GLU A 126 -11.24 25.29 4.98
N ALA A 127 -10.33 24.74 4.21
CA ALA A 127 -10.42 24.68 2.75
C ALA A 127 -11.67 23.94 2.27
N ALA A 128 -12.07 22.89 2.98
CA ALA A 128 -13.28 22.13 2.68
C ALA A 128 -14.60 22.81 3.10
N GLY A 129 -14.55 23.97 3.79
CA GLY A 129 -15.73 24.65 4.31
C GLY A 129 -16.21 24.14 5.67
N ASN A 130 -15.30 23.58 6.45
CA ASN A 130 -15.55 23.00 7.78
C ASN A 130 -16.61 21.90 7.84
N PRO A 131 -16.61 20.92 6.90
CA PRO A 131 -17.52 19.80 6.97
C PRO A 131 -17.18 18.91 8.19
N ARG A 132 -18.12 18.04 8.55
CA ARG A 132 -17.80 16.97 9.49
C ARG A 132 -16.72 16.07 8.90
N LEU A 133 -15.59 15.95 9.59
CA LEU A 133 -14.50 15.07 9.24
C LEU A 133 -14.63 13.76 10.04
N TYR A 134 -14.78 12.65 9.32
CA TYR A 134 -14.81 11.32 9.91
C TYR A 134 -13.38 10.77 9.97
N GLU A 135 -13.04 10.20 11.12
CA GLU A 135 -11.77 9.54 11.36
C GLU A 135 -11.99 8.04 11.56
N PHE A 136 -11.35 7.22 10.76
CA PHE A 136 -11.49 5.77 10.77
C PHE A 136 -10.19 5.10 11.22
N PRO A 137 -9.87 5.07 12.53
CA PRO A 137 -8.72 4.34 13.04
C PRO A 137 -8.88 2.84 12.74
N SER A 138 -7.77 2.16 12.51
CA SER A 138 -7.75 0.71 12.36
C SER A 138 -7.82 0.05 13.72
N GLU A 139 -8.90 -0.67 14.02
CA GLU A 139 -9.08 -1.47 15.24
C GLU A 139 -8.46 -2.86 15.07
N GLN A 140 -8.68 -3.46 13.90
CA GLN A 140 -8.06 -4.73 13.52
C GLN A 140 -7.66 -4.70 12.04
N VAL A 141 -6.52 -5.32 11.74
CA VAL A 141 -6.02 -5.49 10.36
C VAL A 141 -6.11 -6.97 9.99
N PHE A 142 -6.82 -7.29 8.92
CA PHE A 142 -6.94 -8.65 8.39
C PHE A 142 -6.00 -8.86 7.20
N LYS A 143 -5.81 -7.83 6.36
CA LYS A 143 -4.87 -7.85 5.23
C LYS A 143 -4.28 -6.47 4.98
N LEU A 144 -2.98 -6.44 4.73
CA LEU A 144 -2.25 -5.25 4.33
C LEU A 144 -1.17 -5.67 3.32
N ASN A 145 -1.60 -6.01 2.12
CA ASN A 145 -0.68 -6.42 1.06
C ASN A 145 -1.21 -6.01 -0.31
N VAL A 146 -0.45 -5.16 -1.01
CA VAL A 146 -0.69 -4.86 -2.43
C VAL A 146 0.22 -5.76 -3.24
N PHE A 147 -0.31 -6.87 -3.72
CA PHE A 147 0.34 -7.75 -4.68
C PHE A 147 -0.57 -7.87 -5.91
N LEU A 148 -0.07 -7.45 -7.05
CA LEU A 148 -0.78 -7.54 -8.33
C LEU A 148 -0.31 -8.80 -9.04
N ASN A 149 -1.12 -9.84 -9.07
CA ASN A 149 -0.78 -11.04 -9.83
C ASN A 149 -0.83 -10.75 -11.34
N MET A 150 0.34 -10.77 -11.98
CA MET A 150 0.49 -10.47 -13.40
C MET A 150 0.18 -11.66 -14.32
N GLU A 151 0.03 -12.88 -13.77
CA GLU A 151 -0.18 -14.12 -14.55
C GLU A 151 -1.64 -14.47 -14.80
N GLY A 152 -2.58 -13.56 -14.71
CA GLY A 152 -4.02 -13.73 -14.90
C GLY A 152 -4.50 -15.20 -14.97
N ASN A 153 -5.42 -15.64 -14.12
CA ASN A 153 -5.97 -17.00 -14.05
C ASN A 153 -4.99 -18.16 -13.75
N ALA A 154 -4.04 -17.96 -12.88
CA ALA A 154 -3.37 -19.11 -12.27
C ALA A 154 -4.34 -19.76 -11.26
N GLU A 155 -4.71 -21.00 -11.56
CA GLU A 155 -5.43 -21.93 -10.69
C GLU A 155 -4.87 -21.94 -9.26
N LYS A 156 -5.72 -22.31 -8.31
CA LYS A 156 -5.40 -22.53 -6.88
C LYS A 156 -3.95 -22.98 -6.68
N GLY A 157 -3.06 -22.08 -6.21
CA GLY A 157 -1.74 -22.55 -5.81
C GLY A 157 -0.54 -21.61 -5.96
N SER A 158 -0.69 -20.35 -6.38
CA SER A 158 0.44 -19.42 -6.22
C SER A 158 0.59 -19.12 -4.73
N PRO A 159 1.74 -19.44 -4.10
CA PRO A 159 1.93 -19.19 -2.67
C PRO A 159 1.80 -17.69 -2.44
N GLU A 160 0.91 -17.29 -1.51
CA GLU A 160 1.08 -15.99 -0.88
C GLU A 160 2.52 -15.94 -0.38
N PRO A 161 3.26 -14.84 -0.57
CA PRO A 161 4.61 -14.77 -0.04
C PRO A 161 4.57 -15.10 1.44
N ALA A 162 5.34 -16.13 1.84
CA ALA A 162 5.44 -16.59 3.21
C ALA A 162 5.60 -15.37 4.14
N GLY A 163 4.76 -15.25 5.17
CA GLY A 163 4.79 -14.13 6.12
C GLY A 163 3.60 -13.17 6.09
N SER A 164 2.49 -13.49 5.38
CA SER A 164 1.30 -12.61 5.40
C SER A 164 0.66 -12.49 6.80
N GLN A 165 0.66 -13.56 7.59
CA GLN A 165 0.16 -13.54 8.98
C GLN A 165 1.12 -12.84 9.96
N ASP A 166 2.42 -13.00 9.79
CA ASP A 166 3.42 -12.29 10.60
C ASP A 166 3.38 -10.77 10.37
N ARG A 167 2.97 -10.32 9.18
CA ARG A 167 2.88 -8.90 8.82
C ARG A 167 1.73 -8.16 9.53
N VAL A 168 0.65 -8.86 9.88
CA VAL A 168 -0.44 -8.30 10.70
C VAL A 168 0.05 -8.02 12.12
N ASN A 169 0.91 -8.88 12.66
CA ASN A 169 1.51 -8.72 13.99
C ASN A 169 2.58 -7.62 14.03
N LEU A 170 3.25 -7.34 12.91
CA LEU A 170 4.23 -6.25 12.78
C LEU A 170 3.64 -4.85 12.97
N ALA A 171 2.35 -4.65 12.68
CA ALA A 171 1.67 -3.36 12.91
C ALA A 171 1.50 -3.02 14.41
N ARG A 172 1.72 -3.98 15.31
CA ARG A 172 1.61 -3.81 16.78
C ARG A 172 2.96 -3.70 17.49
N ARG A 173 4.08 -3.77 16.77
CA ARG A 173 5.41 -3.61 17.39
C ARG A 173 5.64 -2.15 17.79
N LEU A 174 6.30 -1.97 18.93
CA LEU A 174 6.76 -0.65 19.39
C LEU A 174 7.69 -0.03 18.35
N PRO A 175 7.78 1.32 18.29
CA PRO A 175 8.75 1.98 17.43
C PRO A 175 10.15 1.41 17.66
N CYS A 176 10.86 1.11 16.58
CA CYS A 176 12.24 0.68 16.65
C CYS A 176 13.14 1.90 16.85
N GLU A 177 14.09 1.80 17.74
CA GLU A 177 15.15 2.81 17.83
C GLU A 177 15.94 2.82 16.52
N THR A 178 15.97 3.99 15.89
CA THR A 178 16.70 4.25 14.66
C THR A 178 17.69 5.37 14.88
N ASP A 179 18.92 5.18 14.43
CA ASP A 179 19.95 6.22 14.45
C ASP A 179 19.92 7.07 13.15
N GLU A 180 20.78 8.10 13.07
CA GLU A 180 20.81 9.00 11.91
C GLU A 180 21.24 8.28 10.63
N LEU A 181 22.08 7.23 10.72
CA LEU A 181 22.47 6.45 9.55
C LEU A 181 21.29 5.59 9.04
N ASP A 182 20.49 5.02 9.93
CA ASP A 182 19.26 4.32 9.55
C ASP A 182 18.32 5.27 8.79
N LEU A 183 18.14 6.50 9.30
CA LEU A 183 17.27 7.49 8.66
C LEU A 183 17.80 7.93 7.29
N ARG A 184 19.13 8.04 7.10
CA ARG A 184 19.72 8.32 5.77
C ARG A 184 19.48 7.16 4.81
N ILE A 185 19.74 5.91 5.21
CA ILE A 185 19.47 4.72 4.39
C ILE A 185 17.99 4.61 4.02
N ILE A 186 17.09 4.88 4.98
CA ILE A 186 15.64 4.89 4.74
C ILE A 186 15.28 5.95 3.71
N ARG A 187 15.80 7.18 3.81
CA ARG A 187 15.52 8.27 2.84
C ARG A 187 15.96 7.89 1.42
N GLU A 188 17.15 7.30 1.26
CA GLU A 188 17.64 6.85 -0.05
C GLU A 188 16.77 5.75 -0.65
N LEU A 189 16.36 4.76 0.15
CA LEU A 189 15.56 3.63 -0.32
C LEU A 189 14.06 3.92 -0.42
N GLN A 190 13.55 4.98 0.21
CA GLN A 190 12.17 5.44 0.02
C GLN A 190 11.94 5.98 -1.38
N GLY A 191 12.97 6.54 -1.98
CA GLY A 191 12.99 6.98 -3.37
C GLY A 191 13.01 5.82 -4.35
N ASP A 192 13.64 6.08 -5.47
CA ASP A 192 13.83 5.13 -6.55
C ASP A 192 15.27 4.62 -6.53
N MET A 193 15.46 3.40 -6.08
CA MET A 193 16.76 2.75 -6.01
C MET A 193 17.37 2.64 -7.42
N PRO A 194 18.67 2.95 -7.61
CA PRO A 194 19.30 2.86 -8.90
C PRO A 194 19.32 1.43 -9.43
N LEU A 195 19.03 1.26 -10.73
CA LEU A 195 19.07 -0.03 -11.41
C LEU A 195 20.50 -0.28 -11.94
N LEU A 196 21.40 -0.56 -11.00
CA LEU A 196 22.80 -0.88 -11.21
C LEU A 196 23.08 -2.35 -10.84
N PRO A 197 24.20 -2.94 -11.27
CA PRO A 197 24.58 -4.30 -10.87
C PRO A 197 24.66 -4.49 -9.35
N ASP A 198 25.24 -3.54 -8.64
CA ASP A 198 25.26 -3.45 -7.17
C ASP A 198 24.52 -2.17 -6.72
N PRO A 199 23.18 -2.24 -6.54
CA PRO A 199 22.41 -1.06 -6.17
C PRO A 199 22.63 -0.63 -4.73
N PHE A 200 23.03 -1.55 -3.84
CA PHE A 200 23.24 -1.24 -2.42
C PHE A 200 24.57 -0.55 -2.17
N ALA A 201 25.58 -0.73 -3.04
CA ALA A 201 26.80 0.07 -3.01
C ALA A 201 26.51 1.54 -3.28
N GLU A 202 25.69 1.85 -4.28
CA GLU A 202 25.27 3.24 -4.56
C GLU A 202 24.46 3.86 -3.42
N VAL A 203 23.58 3.07 -2.77
CA VAL A 203 22.86 3.52 -1.56
C VAL A 203 23.84 3.81 -0.42
N ALA A 204 24.89 2.99 -0.26
CA ALA A 204 25.91 3.17 0.75
C ALA A 204 26.70 4.46 0.53
N ASP A 205 27.14 4.71 -0.70
CA ASP A 205 27.86 5.92 -1.07
C ASP A 205 27.05 7.18 -0.75
N ARG A 206 25.76 7.20 -1.11
CA ARG A 206 24.86 8.33 -0.81
C ARG A 206 24.55 8.48 0.68
N ALA A 207 24.46 7.38 1.42
CA ALA A 207 24.25 7.40 2.87
C ALA A 207 25.55 7.70 3.66
N GLY A 208 26.73 7.67 3.02
CA GLY A 208 28.03 7.90 3.63
C GLY A 208 28.45 6.74 4.56
N CYS A 209 28.33 5.48 4.10
CA CYS A 209 28.71 4.29 4.85
C CYS A 209 29.18 3.15 3.92
N GLY A 210 29.51 2.00 4.47
CA GLY A 210 29.85 0.81 3.70
C GLY A 210 28.61 0.05 3.20
N ARG A 211 28.75 -0.70 2.11
CA ARG A 211 27.67 -1.56 1.59
C ARG A 211 27.22 -2.59 2.62
N GLU A 212 28.15 -3.20 3.33
CA GLU A 212 27.89 -4.18 4.38
C GLU A 212 27.06 -3.56 5.52
N ASP A 213 27.31 -2.28 5.88
CA ASP A 213 26.51 -1.55 6.86
C ASP A 213 25.07 -1.39 6.37
N VAL A 214 24.88 -1.06 5.08
CA VAL A 214 23.54 -0.95 4.49
C VAL A 214 22.81 -2.28 4.59
N LEU A 215 23.42 -3.39 4.15
CA LEU A 215 22.78 -4.71 4.16
C LEU A 215 22.43 -5.16 5.58
N MET A 216 23.36 -5.06 6.52
CA MET A 216 23.14 -5.41 7.93
C MET A 216 21.99 -4.57 8.55
N ARG A 217 21.95 -3.27 8.28
CA ARG A 217 20.91 -2.39 8.80
C ARG A 217 19.54 -2.68 8.17
N LEU A 218 19.49 -2.99 6.87
CA LEU A 218 18.25 -3.38 6.20
C LEU A 218 17.70 -4.70 6.76
N GLU A 219 18.54 -5.69 7.03
CA GLU A 219 18.12 -6.93 7.69
C GLU A 219 17.58 -6.67 9.10
N ARG A 220 18.23 -5.80 9.89
CA ARG A 220 17.74 -5.35 11.20
C ARG A 220 16.40 -4.63 11.09
N LEU A 221 16.28 -3.67 10.18
CA LEU A 221 15.02 -2.93 9.96
C LEU A 221 13.90 -3.86 9.48
N GLU A 222 14.20 -4.91 8.74
CA GLU A 222 13.24 -5.93 8.33
C GLU A 222 12.82 -6.81 9.50
N SER A 223 13.78 -7.28 10.32
CA SER A 223 13.48 -8.10 11.50
C SER A 223 12.64 -7.37 12.55
N THR A 224 12.80 -6.04 12.67
CA THR A 224 12.01 -5.18 13.56
C THR A 224 10.69 -4.72 12.93
N GLY A 225 10.49 -4.97 11.62
CA GLY A 225 9.27 -4.61 10.90
C GLY A 225 9.17 -3.15 10.48
N VAL A 226 10.23 -2.38 10.59
CA VAL A 226 10.36 -1.02 10.02
C VAL A 226 10.44 -1.11 8.49
N LEU A 227 11.30 -1.98 7.96
CA LEU A 227 11.32 -2.34 6.55
C LEU A 227 10.42 -3.55 6.32
N LYS A 228 9.41 -3.42 5.46
CA LYS A 228 8.58 -4.56 5.05
C LYS A 228 9.27 -5.42 4.00
N ARG A 229 9.92 -4.79 3.05
CA ARG A 229 10.70 -5.40 1.96
C ARG A 229 11.36 -4.33 1.10
N VAL A 230 12.38 -4.70 0.34
CA VAL A 230 12.79 -3.97 -0.86
C VAL A 230 12.10 -4.62 -2.06
N ALA A 231 11.45 -3.85 -2.92
CA ALA A 231 10.58 -4.39 -3.97
C ALA A 231 10.36 -3.41 -5.15
N ALA A 232 9.91 -3.95 -6.28
CA ALA A 232 9.32 -3.16 -7.34
C ALA A 232 7.87 -2.80 -6.98
N VAL A 233 7.52 -1.53 -7.09
CA VAL A 233 6.17 -1.00 -6.88
C VAL A 233 5.57 -0.69 -8.24
N LEU A 234 4.46 -1.32 -8.57
CA LEU A 234 3.82 -1.20 -9.89
C LEU A 234 2.76 -0.08 -9.91
N ARG A 235 2.43 0.40 -11.10
CA ARG A 235 1.25 1.22 -11.36
C ARG A 235 0.06 0.31 -11.67
N HIS A 236 -0.96 0.32 -10.82
CA HIS A 236 -2.11 -0.58 -10.92
C HIS A 236 -2.86 -0.45 -12.26
N ARG A 237 -3.10 0.78 -12.73
CA ARG A 237 -3.84 1.04 -13.98
C ARG A 237 -3.09 0.51 -15.20
N GLU A 238 -1.78 0.76 -15.27
CA GLU A 238 -0.91 0.24 -16.34
C GLU A 238 -0.75 -1.29 -16.26
N ALA A 239 -0.99 -1.87 -15.08
CA ALA A 239 -1.04 -3.30 -14.86
C ALA A 239 -2.41 -3.92 -15.18
N GLY A 240 -3.40 -3.14 -15.65
CA GLY A 240 -4.73 -3.62 -16.08
C GLY A 240 -5.81 -3.64 -14.99
N PHE A 241 -5.56 -3.07 -13.80
CA PHE A 241 -6.54 -2.98 -12.71
C PHE A 241 -7.17 -1.58 -12.68
N THR A 242 -8.25 -1.39 -13.43
CA THR A 242 -8.87 -0.07 -13.60
C THR A 242 -9.93 0.24 -12.55
N ALA A 243 -10.60 -0.78 -11.99
CA ALA A 243 -11.60 -0.64 -10.95
C ALA A 243 -10.97 -0.71 -9.55
N ASN A 244 -11.36 0.26 -8.72
CA ASN A 244 -10.93 0.40 -7.34
C ASN A 244 -12.15 0.67 -6.47
N GLY A 245 -12.68 -0.38 -5.82
CA GLY A 245 -13.84 -0.32 -4.95
C GLY A 245 -13.45 -0.43 -3.47
N LEU A 246 -13.86 0.54 -2.67
CA LEU A 246 -13.84 0.42 -1.22
C LEU A 246 -15.17 -0.21 -0.79
N PHE A 247 -15.16 -1.50 -0.51
CA PHE A 247 -16.28 -2.20 0.11
C PHE A 247 -16.32 -1.87 1.60
N VAL A 248 -17.50 -1.49 2.07
CA VAL A 248 -17.79 -1.21 3.48
C VAL A 248 -19.02 -1.99 3.90
N ALA A 249 -19.02 -2.59 5.09
CA ALA A 249 -20.11 -3.43 5.56
C ALA A 249 -20.35 -3.30 7.07
N VAL A 250 -21.60 -3.51 7.47
CA VAL A 250 -22.01 -3.68 8.87
C VAL A 250 -21.93 -5.16 9.21
N MET A 251 -21.02 -5.52 10.11
CA MET A 251 -20.84 -6.89 10.59
C MET A 251 -21.18 -7.00 12.08
N PRO A 252 -21.82 -8.09 12.51
CA PRO A 252 -21.94 -8.39 13.93
C PRO A 252 -20.57 -8.49 14.59
N GLN A 253 -20.42 -7.94 15.80
CA GLN A 253 -19.13 -7.80 16.48
C GLN A 253 -18.49 -9.17 16.78
N ASP A 254 -19.29 -10.19 17.05
CA ASP A 254 -18.83 -11.57 17.29
C ASP A 254 -18.41 -12.30 16.02
N LYS A 255 -18.80 -11.86 14.85
CA LYS A 255 -18.50 -12.47 13.53
C LYS A 255 -17.41 -11.74 12.74
N ILE A 256 -17.16 -10.47 13.03
CA ILE A 256 -16.29 -9.61 12.21
C ILE A 256 -14.86 -10.18 12.08
N GLY A 257 -14.34 -10.84 13.11
CA GLY A 257 -13.00 -11.43 13.08
C GLY A 257 -12.86 -12.57 12.07
N GLU A 258 -13.87 -13.44 11.95
CA GLU A 258 -13.88 -14.54 11.01
C GLU A 258 -14.21 -14.07 9.59
N ALA A 259 -15.24 -13.26 9.45
CA ALA A 259 -15.64 -12.65 8.18
C ALA A 259 -14.51 -11.81 7.56
N GLY A 260 -13.79 -11.01 8.37
CA GLY A 260 -12.66 -10.23 7.92
C GLY A 260 -11.51 -11.09 7.39
N ARG A 261 -11.22 -12.24 8.00
CA ARG A 261 -10.22 -13.19 7.48
C ARG A 261 -10.68 -13.84 6.18
N ARG A 262 -11.97 -14.23 6.05
CA ARG A 262 -12.52 -14.77 4.79
C ARG A 262 -12.47 -13.74 3.67
N LEU A 263 -12.89 -12.50 3.93
CA LEU A 263 -12.81 -11.42 2.96
C LEU A 263 -11.35 -11.13 2.54
N ALA A 264 -10.43 -11.17 3.49
CA ALA A 264 -9.00 -11.00 3.23
C ALA A 264 -8.39 -12.11 2.35
N ALA A 265 -8.99 -13.30 2.30
CA ALA A 265 -8.52 -14.41 1.48
C ALA A 265 -8.78 -14.22 -0.03
N PHE A 266 -9.71 -13.34 -0.41
CA PHE A 266 -9.92 -13.03 -1.82
C PHE A 266 -8.68 -12.37 -2.43
N LYS A 267 -8.26 -12.83 -3.61
CA LYS A 267 -7.06 -12.33 -4.31
C LYS A 267 -7.18 -10.85 -4.69
N GLN A 268 -8.39 -10.42 -5.04
CA GLN A 268 -8.71 -9.04 -5.43
C GLN A 268 -8.66 -8.06 -4.23
N VAL A 269 -8.75 -8.57 -3.00
CA VAL A 269 -8.67 -7.76 -1.78
C VAL A 269 -7.21 -7.47 -1.46
N SER A 270 -6.83 -6.21 -1.46
CA SER A 270 -5.48 -5.75 -1.10
C SER A 270 -5.34 -5.33 0.36
N HIS A 271 -6.41 -4.78 0.92
CA HIS A 271 -6.48 -4.30 2.29
C HIS A 271 -7.81 -4.73 2.90
N CYS A 272 -7.80 -5.16 4.16
CA CYS A 272 -9.02 -5.48 4.89
C CYS A 272 -8.84 -5.12 6.36
N TYR A 273 -9.81 -4.35 6.91
CA TYR A 273 -9.76 -3.78 8.25
C TYR A 273 -11.10 -3.83 8.95
N GLN A 274 -11.06 -3.97 10.29
CA GLN A 274 -12.11 -3.46 11.16
C GLN A 274 -11.79 -2.02 11.54
N ARG A 275 -12.80 -1.14 11.49
CA ARG A 275 -12.68 0.29 11.83
C ARG A 275 -13.85 0.74 12.67
N ARG A 276 -13.69 1.87 13.35
CA ARG A 276 -14.74 2.54 14.11
C ARG A 276 -15.95 2.88 13.20
N SER A 277 -17.15 2.63 13.72
CA SER A 277 -18.41 3.06 13.13
C SER A 277 -18.94 4.34 13.80
N TYR A 278 -19.94 4.99 13.16
CA TYR A 278 -20.64 6.15 13.67
C TYR A 278 -22.15 5.95 13.46
N PRO A 279 -23.03 6.64 14.20
CA PRO A 279 -24.49 6.48 14.06
C PRO A 279 -25.00 6.70 12.63
N ASP A 280 -24.42 7.65 11.89
CA ASP A 280 -24.74 7.98 10.51
C ASP A 280 -23.77 7.34 9.48
N TRP A 281 -22.81 6.53 9.96
CA TRP A 281 -21.88 5.72 9.18
C TRP A 281 -21.61 4.40 9.91
N PRO A 282 -22.54 3.43 9.82
CA PRO A 282 -22.56 2.25 10.69
C PRO A 282 -21.55 1.16 10.30
N TYR A 283 -20.85 1.32 9.19
CA TYR A 283 -19.93 0.32 8.66
C TYR A 283 -18.72 0.14 9.56
N ASN A 284 -18.38 -1.12 9.84
CA ASN A 284 -17.25 -1.51 10.69
C ASN A 284 -16.25 -2.46 10.01
N LEU A 285 -16.59 -3.08 8.86
CA LEU A 285 -15.69 -3.88 8.03
C LEU A 285 -15.41 -3.15 6.72
N TYR A 286 -14.14 -3.04 6.36
CA TYR A 286 -13.65 -2.30 5.19
C TYR A 286 -12.72 -3.16 4.37
N ALA A 287 -12.89 -3.23 3.06
CA ALA A 287 -11.96 -3.88 2.16
C ALA A 287 -11.73 -3.08 0.88
N MET A 288 -10.46 -2.96 0.49
CA MET A 288 -10.08 -2.39 -0.79
C MET A 288 -9.95 -3.49 -1.81
N ILE A 289 -10.79 -3.44 -2.84
CA ILE A 289 -10.88 -4.45 -3.90
C ILE A 289 -10.40 -3.83 -5.21
N HIS A 290 -9.45 -4.48 -5.88
CA HIS A 290 -8.94 -4.09 -7.17
C HIS A 290 -9.28 -5.15 -8.22
N ALA A 291 -9.83 -4.71 -9.34
CA ALA A 291 -10.22 -5.57 -10.44
C ALA A 291 -10.05 -4.86 -11.80
N PRO A 292 -10.06 -5.59 -12.93
CA PRO A 292 -10.08 -4.97 -14.24
C PRO A 292 -11.31 -4.09 -14.47
N GLU A 293 -12.48 -4.46 -13.91
CA GLU A 293 -13.75 -3.75 -14.10
C GLU A 293 -14.62 -3.76 -12.83
N GLU A 294 -15.57 -2.81 -12.74
CA GLU A 294 -16.49 -2.69 -11.58
C GLU A 294 -17.35 -3.95 -11.38
N ALA A 295 -17.75 -4.62 -12.46
CA ALA A 295 -18.53 -5.85 -12.40
C ALA A 295 -17.83 -6.97 -11.63
N GLU A 296 -16.51 -7.09 -11.74
CA GLU A 296 -15.75 -8.08 -10.97
C GLU A 296 -15.66 -7.71 -9.50
N VAL A 297 -15.51 -6.42 -9.17
CA VAL A 297 -15.60 -5.95 -7.77
C VAL A 297 -16.94 -6.35 -7.16
N GLN A 298 -18.05 -6.10 -7.89
CA GLN A 298 -19.40 -6.46 -7.46
C GLN A 298 -19.57 -7.97 -7.31
N ARG A 299 -18.93 -8.78 -8.17
CA ARG A 299 -18.96 -10.25 -8.07
C ARG A 299 -18.29 -10.72 -6.78
N VAL A 300 -17.10 -10.22 -6.46
CA VAL A 300 -16.39 -10.54 -5.21
C VAL A 300 -17.24 -10.18 -3.98
N VAL A 301 -17.88 -9.01 -4.00
CA VAL A 301 -18.76 -8.58 -2.91
C VAL A 301 -19.98 -9.49 -2.79
N ARG A 302 -20.65 -9.84 -3.90
CA ARG A 302 -21.79 -10.77 -3.87
C ARG A 302 -21.41 -12.13 -3.28
N GLU A 303 -20.30 -12.72 -3.74
CA GLU A 303 -19.81 -14.00 -3.22
C GLU A 303 -19.55 -13.94 -1.70
N PHE A 304 -19.04 -12.81 -1.20
CA PHE A 304 -18.82 -12.63 0.24
C PHE A 304 -20.13 -12.47 1.02
N ILE A 305 -21.06 -11.61 0.58
CA ILE A 305 -22.30 -11.36 1.33
C ILE A 305 -23.28 -12.53 1.32
N GLU A 306 -23.19 -13.44 0.34
CA GLU A 306 -23.97 -14.68 0.30
C GLU A 306 -23.54 -15.67 1.39
N GLN A 307 -22.31 -15.57 1.89
CA GLN A 307 -21.72 -16.50 2.87
C GLN A 307 -21.67 -15.92 4.29
N GLU A 308 -21.86 -14.60 4.43
CA GLU A 308 -21.65 -13.90 5.69
C GLU A 308 -22.91 -13.14 6.14
N PRO A 309 -23.13 -13.00 7.46
CA PRO A 309 -24.27 -12.26 8.01
C PRO A 309 -24.07 -10.75 7.91
N VAL A 310 -23.94 -10.24 6.67
CA VAL A 310 -23.79 -8.81 6.38
C VAL A 310 -25.11 -8.11 6.58
N GLY A 311 -25.13 -7.04 7.38
CA GLY A 311 -26.29 -6.16 7.53
C GLY A 311 -26.45 -5.22 6.33
N ALA A 312 -26.03 -3.99 6.49
CA ALA A 312 -25.96 -3.05 5.37
C ALA A 312 -24.52 -3.05 4.79
N TYR A 313 -24.42 -2.77 3.49
CA TYR A 313 -23.12 -2.60 2.84
C TYR A 313 -23.20 -1.57 1.73
N ASP A 314 -22.02 -1.09 1.28
CA ASP A 314 -21.86 -0.24 0.10
C ASP A 314 -20.52 -0.53 -0.59
N ILE A 315 -20.41 -0.10 -1.85
CA ILE A 315 -19.17 -0.16 -2.65
C ILE A 315 -18.88 1.25 -3.18
N LEU A 316 -17.91 1.90 -2.57
CA LEU A 316 -17.51 3.26 -2.94
C LEU A 316 -16.44 3.22 -4.02
N PHE A 317 -16.84 3.33 -5.28
CA PHE A 317 -15.90 3.37 -6.40
C PHE A 317 -15.13 4.68 -6.44
N SER A 318 -13.82 4.59 -6.67
CA SER A 318 -12.99 5.75 -6.95
C SER A 318 -13.30 6.28 -8.34
N THR A 319 -13.70 7.55 -8.41
CA THR A 319 -13.86 8.29 -9.67
C THR A 319 -12.57 8.99 -10.08
N GLU A 320 -11.76 9.39 -9.08
CA GLU A 320 -10.50 10.09 -9.32
C GLU A 320 -9.44 9.73 -8.26
N GLU A 321 -8.20 9.51 -8.69
CA GLU A 321 -7.02 9.37 -7.84
C GLU A 321 -6.31 10.72 -7.77
N LEU A 322 -6.58 11.48 -6.68
CA LEU A 322 -6.07 12.84 -6.49
C LEU A 322 -4.62 12.86 -6.00
N LYS A 323 -4.25 11.86 -5.20
CA LYS A 323 -2.88 11.61 -4.74
C LYS A 323 -2.66 10.14 -4.46
N LYS A 324 -1.53 9.62 -4.93
CA LYS A 324 -1.03 8.29 -4.58
C LYS A 324 0.49 8.29 -4.55
N THR A 325 1.03 8.40 -3.37
CA THR A 325 2.47 8.38 -3.13
C THR A 325 2.83 7.29 -2.13
N SER A 326 4.10 6.92 -2.09
CA SER A 326 4.61 6.16 -0.94
C SER A 326 4.81 7.13 0.23
N TRP A 327 4.64 6.63 1.45
CA TRP A 327 5.03 7.37 2.63
C TRP A 327 6.55 7.64 2.60
N SER A 328 6.95 8.82 3.03
CA SER A 328 8.36 9.24 3.13
C SER A 328 8.59 10.04 4.41
N LEU A 329 9.81 9.94 4.93
CA LEU A 329 10.32 10.75 6.05
C LEU A 329 10.40 12.23 5.72
#